data_4b3951dc1a27c4ec920406d798931913
#
_entry.id   4b3951dc1a27c4ec920406d798931913
#
_cell.length_a   1.000
_cell.length_b   1.000
_cell.length_c   1.000
_cell.angle_alpha   90.00
_cell.angle_beta   90.00
_cell.angle_gamma   90.00
#
_symmetry.space_group_name_H-M   'P 1'
#
loop_
_entity.id
_entity.type
_entity.pdbx_description
1 polymer ?
#
loop_
_entity_poly.entity_id
_entity_poly.type
_entity_poly.pdbx_seq_one_letter_code
_entity_poly.pdbx_strand_id
1 'polypeptide(L)'
;VAAHGMPEQIAAVNPMLKLMYETADVIIRIEAADDTAELSDFPAEIVQARMRAYGELLDIQMEREASGALRRCTTLFPTPAYARDANMTFEEYEAFVYRACLLDQDDPIADWLKLEAEQQRLIDFLSGKQRLHVKGEHIDLQMSLVGRRWMNASGRINFPDGEIFTAPVEDSVNGWVRFTYPAFYNGGVVRGAMLRFEDGVIVQATAQEGEAFLNAVLDTDSGARRLGEFAIGTNRGIDRFTGHILFDEKIHGTVHMAVGRAYPQTGGVNQSRIHWDMICDMRSGGQIFADDVLFYQNGEFLI
;
A
#
# COMPACT_ATOMS: atom_id res chain seq x y z
N VAL A 1 17.21 22.53 -0.33
CA VAL A 1 16.65 23.12 0.90
C VAL A 1 17.07 22.28 2.10
N ALA A 2 16.91 20.95 2.08
CA ALA A 2 17.25 20.09 3.22
C ALA A 2 18.72 20.23 3.67
N ALA A 3 19.67 20.35 2.75
CA ALA A 3 21.10 20.43 3.04
C ALA A 3 21.55 21.77 3.67
N HIS A 4 20.87 22.87 3.35
CA HIS A 4 21.35 24.23 3.72
C HIS A 4 20.22 25.19 4.10
N GLY A 5 18.99 24.71 4.20
CA GLY A 5 17.82 25.53 4.56
C GLY A 5 17.78 25.84 6.06
N MET A 6 17.27 27.03 6.39
CA MET A 6 16.90 27.32 7.77
C MET A 6 15.68 26.47 8.19
N PRO A 7 15.48 26.20 9.49
CA PRO A 7 14.35 25.40 9.98
C PRO A 7 13.00 25.82 9.40
N GLU A 8 12.76 27.12 9.27
CA GLU A 8 11.52 27.69 8.72
C GLU A 8 11.37 27.37 7.23
N GLN A 9 12.48 27.33 6.47
CA GLN A 9 12.48 26.98 5.04
C GLN A 9 12.26 25.47 4.84
N ILE A 10 12.80 24.65 5.73
CA ILE A 10 12.61 23.20 5.71
C ILE A 10 11.14 22.84 5.99
N ALA A 11 10.54 23.55 6.95
CA ALA A 11 9.14 23.39 7.35
C ALA A 11 8.13 24.10 6.42
N ALA A 12 8.59 24.92 5.48
CA ALA A 12 7.69 25.67 4.60
C ALA A 12 7.17 24.81 3.44
N VAL A 13 5.88 24.85 3.22
CA VAL A 13 5.24 24.35 2.00
C VAL A 13 5.37 25.43 0.91
N ASN A 14 5.75 25.02 -0.31
CA ASN A 14 5.75 25.94 -1.44
C ASN A 14 4.31 26.46 -1.69
N PRO A 15 4.06 27.80 -1.63
CA PRO A 15 2.74 28.37 -1.79
C PRO A 15 2.07 28.02 -3.13
N MET A 16 2.87 27.88 -4.20
CA MET A 16 2.35 27.49 -5.52
C MET A 16 1.89 26.04 -5.52
N LEU A 17 2.63 25.17 -4.84
CA LEU A 17 2.23 23.78 -4.67
C LEU A 17 0.95 23.68 -3.85
N LYS A 18 0.84 24.45 -2.75
CA LYS A 18 -0.39 24.51 -1.94
C LYS A 18 -1.57 24.99 -2.78
N LEU A 19 -1.42 26.08 -3.52
CA LEU A 19 -2.47 26.59 -4.41
C LEU A 19 -2.90 25.54 -5.44
N MET A 20 -1.97 24.76 -6.00
CA MET A 20 -2.29 23.68 -6.92
C MET A 20 -3.18 22.62 -6.23
N TYR A 21 -2.83 22.20 -5.01
CA TYR A 21 -3.65 21.23 -4.26
C TYR A 21 -5.03 21.80 -3.87
N GLU A 22 -5.14 23.10 -3.64
CA GLU A 22 -6.39 23.78 -3.29
C GLU A 22 -7.32 24.01 -4.49
N THR A 23 -6.79 24.10 -5.72
CA THR A 23 -7.58 24.60 -6.86
C THR A 23 -7.63 23.68 -8.07
N ALA A 24 -6.66 22.77 -8.26
CA ALA A 24 -6.65 21.90 -9.43
C ALA A 24 -7.80 20.88 -9.39
N ASP A 25 -8.46 20.64 -10.53
CA ASP A 25 -9.48 19.61 -10.69
C ASP A 25 -8.87 18.22 -10.89
N VAL A 26 -7.65 18.17 -11.44
CA VAL A 26 -6.91 16.93 -11.73
C VAL A 26 -5.44 17.13 -11.38
N ILE A 27 -4.86 16.17 -10.65
CA ILE A 27 -3.42 16.10 -10.39
C ILE A 27 -2.89 14.77 -10.93
N ILE A 28 -1.95 14.83 -11.86
CA ILE A 28 -1.16 13.68 -12.31
C ILE A 28 0.23 13.83 -11.72
N ARG A 29 0.63 12.89 -10.86
CA ARG A 29 1.97 12.80 -10.30
C ARG A 29 2.76 11.74 -11.04
N ILE A 30 3.90 12.13 -11.60
CA ILE A 30 4.85 11.21 -12.22
C ILE A 30 6.09 11.18 -11.34
N GLU A 31 6.31 10.06 -10.66
CA GLU A 31 7.49 9.87 -9.83
C GLU A 31 8.69 9.50 -10.72
N ALA A 32 9.81 10.18 -10.54
CA ALA A 32 11.03 9.99 -11.34
C ALA A 32 12.25 10.40 -10.50
N ALA A 33 12.63 9.59 -9.52
CA ALA A 33 13.75 9.90 -8.65
C ALA A 33 15.09 9.59 -9.34
N ASP A 34 16.03 10.52 -9.27
CA ASP A 34 17.42 10.30 -9.66
C ASP A 34 18.21 9.63 -8.54
N ASP A 35 17.78 9.83 -7.30
CA ASP A 35 18.31 9.22 -6.08
C ASP A 35 17.16 8.93 -5.10
N THR A 36 16.94 7.67 -4.83
CA THR A 36 15.91 7.20 -3.90
C THR A 36 16.31 7.35 -2.43
N ALA A 37 17.59 7.55 -2.18
CA ALA A 37 18.18 7.76 -0.87
C ALA A 37 18.44 9.25 -0.54
N GLU A 38 17.94 10.20 -1.36
CA GLU A 38 18.23 11.64 -1.21
C GLU A 38 18.05 12.19 0.21
N LEU A 39 17.12 11.63 0.97
CA LEU A 39 16.83 12.06 2.34
C LEU A 39 17.50 11.20 3.43
N SER A 40 18.15 10.08 3.08
CA SER A 40 18.72 9.15 4.06
C SER A 40 19.90 9.73 4.84
N ASP A 41 20.62 10.69 4.24
CA ASP A 41 21.79 11.33 4.84
C ASP A 41 21.43 12.52 5.74
N PHE A 42 20.14 12.87 5.83
CA PHE A 42 19.72 13.99 6.67
C PHE A 42 19.30 13.53 8.08
N PRO A 43 19.51 14.38 9.10
CA PRO A 43 19.01 14.12 10.44
C PRO A 43 17.50 13.86 10.45
N ALA A 44 17.06 12.89 11.24
CA ALA A 44 15.67 12.48 11.33
C ALA A 44 14.71 13.64 11.61
N GLU A 45 15.14 14.63 12.39
CA GLU A 45 14.34 15.83 12.72
C GLU A 45 14.04 16.68 11.46
N ILE A 46 15.00 16.78 10.54
CA ILE A 46 14.84 17.51 9.26
C ILE A 46 13.83 16.76 8.39
N VAL A 47 13.99 15.46 8.24
CA VAL A 47 13.07 14.61 7.46
C VAL A 47 11.66 14.71 8.03
N GLN A 48 11.51 14.58 9.36
CA GLN A 48 10.21 14.70 10.02
C GLN A 48 9.58 16.09 9.89
N ALA A 49 10.38 17.17 9.98
CA ALA A 49 9.87 18.53 9.79
C ALA A 49 9.32 18.73 8.37
N ARG A 50 10.03 18.21 7.37
CA ARG A 50 9.58 18.24 5.98
C ARG A 50 8.32 17.41 5.77
N MET A 51 8.25 16.21 6.33
CA MET A 51 7.06 15.36 6.24
C MET A 51 5.84 16.00 6.89
N ARG A 52 6.00 16.63 8.06
CA ARG A 52 4.90 17.38 8.70
C ARG A 52 4.40 18.53 7.83
N ALA A 53 5.31 19.25 7.16
CA ALA A 53 4.92 20.32 6.26
C ALA A 53 4.09 19.83 5.06
N TYR A 54 4.45 18.68 4.50
CA TYR A 54 3.69 18.07 3.40
C TYR A 54 2.39 17.40 3.86
N GLY A 55 2.23 17.10 5.15
CA GLY A 55 1.01 16.56 5.71
C GLY A 55 -0.22 17.44 5.44
N GLU A 56 -0.06 18.77 5.49
CA GLU A 56 -1.13 19.73 5.14
C GLU A 56 -1.63 19.56 3.69
N LEU A 57 -0.71 19.31 2.75
CA LEU A 57 -1.08 19.07 1.35
C LEU A 57 -1.85 17.77 1.19
N LEU A 58 -1.46 16.74 1.93
CA LEU A 58 -2.14 15.45 1.91
C LEU A 58 -3.56 15.57 2.48
N ASP A 59 -3.74 16.34 3.55
CA ASP A 59 -5.06 16.58 4.15
C ASP A 59 -5.99 17.30 3.14
N ILE A 60 -5.49 18.36 2.48
CA ILE A 60 -6.22 19.07 1.41
C ILE A 60 -6.59 18.11 0.27
N GLN A 61 -5.63 17.29 -0.17
CA GLN A 61 -5.86 16.30 -1.23
C GLN A 61 -6.98 15.33 -0.84
N MET A 62 -6.88 14.71 0.33
CA MET A 62 -7.85 13.71 0.81
C MET A 62 -9.26 14.29 0.96
N GLU A 63 -9.39 15.50 1.48
CA GLU A 63 -10.68 16.19 1.62
C GLU A 63 -11.31 16.47 0.24
N ARG A 64 -10.53 16.95 -0.70
CA ARG A 64 -10.99 17.26 -2.05
C ARG A 64 -11.30 16.03 -2.88
N GLU A 65 -10.53 14.94 -2.71
CA GLU A 65 -10.85 13.63 -3.32
C GLU A 65 -12.16 13.08 -2.74
N ALA A 66 -12.34 13.13 -1.43
CA ALA A 66 -13.55 12.65 -0.77
C ALA A 66 -14.81 13.41 -1.22
N SER A 67 -14.69 14.73 -1.47
CA SER A 67 -15.77 15.56 -2.00
C SER A 67 -15.98 15.44 -3.51
N GLY A 68 -15.09 14.74 -4.23
CA GLY A 68 -15.11 14.65 -5.69
C GLY A 68 -14.62 15.92 -6.41
N ALA A 69 -14.06 16.89 -5.68
CA ALA A 69 -13.51 18.13 -6.24
C ALA A 69 -12.12 17.95 -6.86
N LEU A 70 -11.43 16.86 -6.54
CA LEU A 70 -10.13 16.53 -7.08
C LEU A 70 -10.12 15.08 -7.56
N ARG A 71 -9.59 14.85 -8.76
CA ARG A 71 -9.17 13.52 -9.25
C ARG A 71 -7.65 13.47 -9.32
N ARG A 72 -7.06 12.36 -8.91
CA ARG A 72 -5.60 12.19 -9.06
C ARG A 72 -5.24 10.89 -9.75
N CYS A 73 -4.04 10.88 -10.31
CA CYS A 73 -3.36 9.65 -10.71
C CYS A 73 -1.88 9.78 -10.34
N THR A 74 -1.35 8.77 -9.68
CA THR A 74 0.09 8.64 -9.39
C THR A 74 0.66 7.54 -10.27
N THR A 75 1.74 7.85 -10.98
CA THR A 75 2.50 6.90 -11.79
C THR A 75 4.00 7.11 -11.60
N LEU A 76 4.79 6.21 -12.16
CA LEU A 76 6.23 6.25 -12.08
C LEU A 76 6.84 6.19 -13.48
N PHE A 77 7.85 7.04 -13.70
CA PHE A 77 8.74 6.94 -14.87
C PHE A 77 9.99 6.15 -14.48
N PRO A 78 10.42 5.14 -15.27
CA PRO A 78 11.58 4.33 -14.94
C PRO A 78 12.87 5.19 -14.92
N THR A 79 13.66 5.01 -13.87
CA THR A 79 14.97 5.67 -13.70
C THR A 79 16.03 4.66 -13.31
N PRO A 80 17.33 4.97 -13.56
CA PRO A 80 18.43 4.12 -13.10
C PRO A 80 18.46 3.94 -11.56
N ALA A 81 17.93 4.90 -10.79
CA ALA A 81 17.84 4.78 -9.34
C ALA A 81 16.86 3.68 -8.93
N TYR A 82 15.65 3.69 -9.46
CA TYR A 82 14.67 2.64 -9.20
C TYR A 82 15.14 1.26 -9.70
N ALA A 83 15.82 1.21 -10.86
CA ALA A 83 16.38 -0.04 -11.36
C ALA A 83 17.41 -0.64 -10.38
N ARG A 84 18.30 0.19 -9.80
CA ARG A 84 19.26 -0.26 -8.77
C ARG A 84 18.54 -0.82 -7.54
N ASP A 85 17.50 -0.14 -7.04
CA ASP A 85 16.77 -0.57 -5.86
C ASP A 85 16.03 -1.90 -6.09
N ALA A 86 15.53 -2.10 -7.33
CA ALA A 86 14.92 -3.32 -7.78
C ALA A 86 15.94 -4.44 -8.12
N ASN A 87 17.25 -4.17 -8.02
CA ASN A 87 18.34 -5.06 -8.42
C ASN A 87 18.20 -5.54 -9.89
N MET A 88 17.90 -4.60 -10.79
CA MET A 88 17.75 -4.80 -12.23
C MET A 88 18.68 -3.87 -13.01
N THR A 89 18.97 -4.22 -14.27
CA THR A 89 19.47 -3.23 -15.22
C THR A 89 18.37 -2.21 -15.54
N PHE A 90 18.75 -1.06 -16.12
CA PHE A 90 17.75 -0.07 -16.50
C PHE A 90 16.76 -0.60 -17.54
N GLU A 91 17.25 -1.34 -18.53
CA GLU A 91 16.44 -1.94 -19.58
C GLU A 91 15.46 -2.99 -19.04
N GLU A 92 15.91 -3.82 -18.08
CA GLU A 92 15.04 -4.80 -17.40
C GLU A 92 13.95 -4.10 -16.60
N TYR A 93 14.30 -3.02 -15.88
CA TYR A 93 13.35 -2.26 -15.09
C TYR A 93 12.35 -1.50 -15.96
N GLU A 94 12.79 -0.89 -17.07
CA GLU A 94 11.91 -0.23 -18.04
C GLU A 94 10.90 -1.23 -18.61
N ALA A 95 11.38 -2.40 -19.06
CA ALA A 95 10.51 -3.46 -19.56
C ALA A 95 9.53 -3.97 -18.49
N PHE A 96 9.99 -4.07 -17.23
CA PHE A 96 9.14 -4.41 -16.09
C PHE A 96 8.03 -3.36 -15.87
N VAL A 97 8.37 -2.07 -15.88
CA VAL A 97 7.39 -0.98 -15.70
C VAL A 97 6.34 -1.01 -16.81
N TYR A 98 6.74 -1.18 -18.07
CA TYR A 98 5.79 -1.27 -19.18
C TYR A 98 4.88 -2.49 -19.06
N ARG A 99 5.42 -3.64 -18.67
CA ARG A 99 4.62 -4.85 -18.41
C ARG A 99 3.67 -4.67 -17.24
N ALA A 100 4.13 -4.08 -16.13
CA ALA A 100 3.29 -3.78 -14.97
C ALA A 100 2.13 -2.85 -15.32
N CYS A 101 2.36 -1.91 -16.25
CA CYS A 101 1.37 -1.00 -16.79
C CYS A 101 0.53 -1.60 -17.94
N LEU A 102 0.76 -2.87 -18.33
CA LEU A 102 0.15 -3.56 -19.48
C LEU A 102 0.39 -2.80 -20.82
N LEU A 103 1.45 -1.98 -20.90
CA LEU A 103 1.78 -1.18 -22.09
C LEU A 103 2.51 -2.00 -23.16
N ASP A 104 2.92 -3.21 -22.86
CA ASP A 104 3.51 -4.20 -23.76
C ASP A 104 2.46 -5.06 -24.47
N GLN A 105 1.16 -4.82 -24.21
CA GLN A 105 0.04 -5.52 -24.82
C GLN A 105 -0.48 -4.78 -26.07
N ASP A 106 -1.21 -5.50 -26.95
CA ASP A 106 -1.75 -4.94 -28.19
C ASP A 106 -2.80 -3.84 -27.94
N ASP A 107 -3.61 -3.97 -26.89
CA ASP A 107 -4.61 -2.99 -26.47
C ASP A 107 -4.61 -2.82 -24.94
N PRO A 108 -3.70 -1.98 -24.40
CA PRO A 108 -3.60 -1.74 -22.97
C PRO A 108 -4.91 -1.26 -22.32
N ILE A 109 -5.73 -0.50 -23.05
CA ILE A 109 -7.01 0.00 -22.52
C ILE A 109 -7.97 -1.16 -22.31
N ALA A 110 -8.09 -2.06 -23.29
CA ALA A 110 -8.94 -3.25 -23.17
C ALA A 110 -8.47 -4.17 -22.05
N ASP A 111 -7.15 -4.33 -21.86
CA ASP A 111 -6.58 -5.18 -20.80
C ASP A 111 -6.81 -4.60 -19.41
N TRP A 112 -6.72 -3.28 -19.23
CA TRP A 112 -7.10 -2.63 -17.97
C TRP A 112 -8.60 -2.75 -17.67
N LEU A 113 -9.47 -2.59 -18.67
CA LEU A 113 -10.91 -2.81 -18.50
C LEU A 113 -11.25 -4.26 -18.16
N LYS A 114 -10.49 -5.21 -18.72
CA LYS A 114 -10.61 -6.64 -18.39
C LYS A 114 -10.20 -6.90 -16.94
N LEU A 115 -9.05 -6.35 -16.50
CA LEU A 115 -8.61 -6.44 -15.10
C LEU A 115 -9.66 -5.85 -14.15
N GLU A 116 -10.20 -4.67 -14.46
CA GLU A 116 -11.27 -4.05 -13.67
C GLU A 116 -12.50 -4.97 -13.56
N ALA A 117 -12.91 -5.60 -14.68
CA ALA A 117 -14.04 -6.51 -14.68
C ALA A 117 -13.77 -7.81 -13.89
N GLU A 118 -12.55 -8.36 -13.97
CA GLU A 118 -12.13 -9.51 -13.17
C GLU A 118 -12.15 -9.20 -11.68
N GLN A 119 -11.55 -8.08 -11.28
CA GLN A 119 -11.58 -7.59 -9.89
C GLN A 119 -13.03 -7.35 -9.41
N GLN A 120 -13.90 -6.80 -10.26
CA GLN A 120 -15.30 -6.58 -9.89
C GLN A 120 -16.04 -7.90 -9.62
N ARG A 121 -15.79 -8.96 -10.40
CA ARG A 121 -16.36 -10.29 -10.12
C ARG A 121 -15.93 -10.82 -8.74
N LEU A 122 -14.68 -10.62 -8.37
CA LEU A 122 -14.17 -10.99 -7.04
C LEU A 122 -14.88 -10.19 -5.94
N ILE A 123 -15.04 -8.89 -6.15
CA ILE A 123 -15.76 -8.01 -5.22
C ILE A 123 -17.22 -8.42 -5.09
N ASP A 124 -17.89 -8.75 -6.19
CA ASP A 124 -19.29 -9.20 -6.20
C ASP A 124 -19.45 -10.50 -5.39
N PHE A 125 -18.51 -11.44 -5.52
CA PHE A 125 -18.48 -12.66 -4.69
C PHE A 125 -18.25 -12.34 -3.20
N LEU A 126 -17.34 -11.40 -2.90
CA LEU A 126 -16.99 -11.00 -1.54
C LEU A 126 -18.03 -10.09 -0.89
N SER A 127 -18.90 -9.47 -1.71
CA SER A 127 -19.97 -8.60 -1.22
C SER A 127 -20.95 -9.37 -0.34
N GLY A 128 -21.16 -8.86 0.89
CA GLY A 128 -22.00 -9.51 1.90
C GLY A 128 -21.33 -10.61 2.70
N LYS A 129 -20.11 -11.01 2.39
CA LYS A 129 -19.32 -11.88 3.23
C LYS A 129 -18.95 -11.17 4.53
N GLN A 130 -18.98 -11.90 5.63
CA GLN A 130 -18.83 -11.32 6.97
C GLN A 130 -17.48 -11.62 7.60
N ARG A 131 -16.80 -12.68 7.15
CA ARG A 131 -15.55 -13.15 7.75
C ARG A 131 -14.56 -13.58 6.69
N LEU A 132 -13.29 -13.18 6.88
CA LEU A 132 -12.15 -13.78 6.19
C LEU A 132 -11.34 -14.64 7.16
N HIS A 133 -10.82 -15.74 6.63
CA HIS A 133 -9.77 -16.52 7.26
C HIS A 133 -8.65 -16.74 6.24
N VAL A 134 -7.49 -16.17 6.50
CA VAL A 134 -6.30 -16.26 5.67
C VAL A 134 -5.34 -17.24 6.30
N LYS A 135 -4.92 -18.26 5.56
CA LYS A 135 -4.06 -19.36 6.04
C LYS A 135 -2.88 -19.57 5.11
N GLY A 136 -1.75 -19.94 5.67
CA GLY A 136 -0.54 -20.30 4.94
C GLY A 136 0.63 -20.56 5.86
N GLU A 137 1.79 -20.84 5.30
CA GLU A 137 3.03 -21.04 6.08
C GLU A 137 3.39 -19.83 6.93
N HIS A 138 3.05 -18.63 6.44
CA HIS A 138 3.44 -17.36 7.04
C HIS A 138 2.25 -16.59 7.66
N ILE A 139 1.06 -17.16 7.66
CA ILE A 139 -0.14 -16.47 8.13
C ILE A 139 -1.22 -17.44 8.62
N ASP A 140 -1.83 -17.12 9.75
CA ASP A 140 -3.11 -17.65 10.19
C ASP A 140 -3.86 -16.49 10.86
N LEU A 141 -4.70 -15.82 10.07
CA LEU A 141 -5.33 -14.56 10.47
C LEU A 141 -6.83 -14.59 10.15
N GLN A 142 -7.64 -14.25 11.13
CA GLN A 142 -9.09 -14.12 10.97
C GLN A 142 -9.51 -12.67 11.19
N MET A 143 -10.53 -12.22 10.44
CA MET A 143 -11.07 -10.87 10.57
C MET A 143 -12.53 -10.81 10.15
N SER A 144 -13.27 -9.88 10.74
CA SER A 144 -14.63 -9.55 10.37
C SER A 144 -14.67 -8.47 9.29
N LEU A 145 -15.61 -8.63 8.35
CA LEU A 145 -15.91 -7.65 7.29
C LEU A 145 -17.31 -7.05 7.44
N VAL A 146 -17.96 -7.22 8.56
CA VAL A 146 -19.32 -6.72 8.77
C VAL A 146 -19.37 -5.20 8.56
N GLY A 147 -20.24 -4.76 7.64
CA GLY A 147 -20.37 -3.33 7.30
C GLY A 147 -19.24 -2.76 6.44
N ARG A 148 -18.31 -3.60 5.95
CA ARG A 148 -17.19 -3.17 5.12
C ARG A 148 -17.49 -3.33 3.63
N ARG A 149 -16.78 -2.55 2.83
CA ARG A 149 -16.87 -2.59 1.37
C ARG A 149 -15.50 -2.88 0.77
N TRP A 150 -15.50 -3.67 -0.28
CA TRP A 150 -14.33 -3.88 -1.11
C TRP A 150 -14.21 -2.79 -2.16
N MET A 151 -13.00 -2.35 -2.39
CA MET A 151 -12.65 -1.34 -3.39
C MET A 151 -11.91 -2.01 -4.54
N ASN A 152 -12.18 -1.52 -5.75
CA ASN A 152 -11.57 -1.98 -7.00
C ASN A 152 -10.49 -0.97 -7.41
N ALA A 153 -9.22 -1.33 -7.21
CA ALA A 153 -8.09 -0.53 -7.63
C ALA A 153 -7.57 -1.01 -8.98
N SER A 154 -7.98 -0.31 -10.05
CA SER A 154 -7.82 -0.71 -11.45
C SER A 154 -7.19 0.37 -12.35
N GLY A 155 -6.19 1.10 -11.85
CA GLY A 155 -5.45 2.08 -12.64
C GLY A 155 -6.04 3.48 -12.66
N ARG A 156 -7.04 3.79 -11.81
CA ARG A 156 -7.71 5.10 -11.79
C ARG A 156 -7.09 6.10 -10.82
N ILE A 157 -6.38 5.62 -9.81
CA ILE A 157 -5.73 6.43 -8.76
C ILE A 157 -4.23 6.20 -8.76
N ASN A 158 -3.80 4.96 -8.86
CA ASN A 158 -2.42 4.57 -9.12
C ASN A 158 -2.30 3.97 -10.53
N PHE A 159 -1.15 4.14 -11.17
CA PHE A 159 -0.85 3.52 -12.44
C PHE A 159 0.65 3.12 -12.50
N PRO A 160 0.99 1.80 -12.49
CA PRO A 160 0.06 0.68 -12.50
C PRO A 160 -0.72 0.55 -11.20
N ASP A 161 -1.72 -0.34 -11.25
CA ASP A 161 -2.57 -0.72 -10.16
C ASP A 161 -2.82 -2.24 -10.22
N GLY A 162 -3.86 -2.74 -9.58
CA GLY A 162 -4.26 -4.14 -9.65
C GLY A 162 -4.31 -4.80 -8.28
N GLU A 163 -5.31 -4.38 -7.52
CA GLU A 163 -5.64 -4.98 -6.23
C GLU A 163 -7.13 -4.82 -5.94
N ILE A 164 -7.63 -5.65 -5.06
CA ILE A 164 -8.89 -5.43 -4.36
C ILE A 164 -8.59 -5.28 -2.88
N PHE A 165 -9.15 -4.27 -2.24
CA PHE A 165 -8.86 -3.98 -0.85
C PHE A 165 -10.10 -3.63 -0.02
N THR A 166 -10.00 -3.81 1.28
CA THR A 166 -11.01 -3.47 2.27
C THR A 166 -10.35 -3.13 3.61
N ALA A 167 -11.12 -2.61 4.56
CA ALA A 167 -10.68 -2.51 5.95
C ALA A 167 -11.33 -3.61 6.78
N PRO A 168 -10.60 -4.35 7.63
CA PRO A 168 -11.22 -5.20 8.64
C PRO A 168 -11.95 -4.37 9.70
N VAL A 169 -12.89 -4.98 10.42
CA VAL A 169 -13.44 -4.37 11.63
C VAL A 169 -12.33 -4.28 12.68
N GLU A 170 -12.13 -3.10 13.25
CA GLU A 170 -10.91 -2.71 13.96
C GLU A 170 -10.57 -3.56 15.19
N ASP A 171 -11.57 -4.18 15.83
CA ASP A 171 -11.44 -5.02 17.03
C ASP A 171 -11.64 -6.52 16.73
N SER A 172 -11.63 -6.91 15.45
CA SER A 172 -11.99 -8.29 15.06
C SER A 172 -10.81 -9.13 14.61
N VAL A 173 -9.65 -8.53 14.40
CA VAL A 173 -8.48 -9.23 13.86
C VAL A 173 -7.86 -10.09 14.94
N ASN A 174 -7.72 -11.40 14.67
CA ASN A 174 -7.12 -12.37 15.57
C ASN A 174 -6.20 -13.32 14.81
N GLY A 175 -5.06 -13.68 15.40
CA GLY A 175 -4.09 -14.58 14.80
C GLY A 175 -2.73 -13.91 14.58
N TRP A 176 -2.01 -14.34 13.54
CA TRP A 176 -0.67 -13.82 13.28
C TRP A 176 -0.35 -13.81 11.78
N VAL A 177 0.63 -12.95 11.41
CA VAL A 177 1.21 -12.90 10.08
C VAL A 177 2.70 -12.61 10.19
N ARG A 178 3.51 -13.28 9.34
CA ARG A 178 4.90 -12.95 9.05
C ARG A 178 4.97 -12.44 7.62
N PHE A 179 5.37 -11.21 7.46
CA PHE A 179 5.54 -10.61 6.14
C PHE A 179 6.80 -11.14 5.47
N THR A 180 6.68 -11.52 4.22
CA THR A 180 7.71 -12.25 3.47
C THR A 180 8.64 -11.34 2.68
N TYR A 181 8.26 -10.08 2.52
CA TYR A 181 9.06 -9.04 1.86
C TYR A 181 9.51 -7.97 2.84
N PRO A 182 10.60 -7.25 2.53
CA PRO A 182 11.00 -6.08 3.29
C PRO A 182 9.89 -5.02 3.29
N ALA A 183 9.66 -4.39 4.43
CA ALA A 183 8.72 -3.29 4.58
C ALA A 183 9.49 -1.98 4.74
N PHE A 184 9.25 -1.02 3.87
CA PHE A 184 9.88 0.30 3.90
C PHE A 184 8.88 1.32 4.45
N TYR A 185 9.36 2.22 5.30
CA TYR A 185 8.55 3.31 5.83
C TYR A 185 9.44 4.49 6.23
N ASN A 186 9.20 5.67 5.64
CA ASN A 186 9.90 6.91 6.01
C ASN A 186 11.43 6.77 6.10
N GLY A 187 12.05 6.06 5.16
CA GLY A 187 13.50 5.84 5.12
C GLY A 187 13.99 4.70 6.02
N GLY A 188 13.12 4.10 6.83
CA GLY A 188 13.44 2.88 7.58
C GLY A 188 13.07 1.62 6.82
N VAL A 189 13.71 0.51 7.15
CA VAL A 189 13.42 -0.83 6.60
C VAL A 189 13.26 -1.85 7.72
N VAL A 190 12.28 -2.72 7.56
CA VAL A 190 12.04 -3.87 8.45
C VAL A 190 12.02 -5.14 7.61
N ARG A 191 12.73 -6.18 8.05
CA ARG A 191 12.75 -7.48 7.38
C ARG A 191 12.22 -8.56 8.30
N GLY A 192 11.39 -9.45 7.73
CA GLY A 192 10.82 -10.58 8.47
C GLY A 192 9.93 -10.12 9.63
N ALA A 193 9.18 -9.01 9.44
CA ALA A 193 8.22 -8.54 10.42
C ALA A 193 7.18 -9.62 10.72
N MET A 194 6.91 -9.88 11.98
CA MET A 194 5.86 -10.78 12.45
C MET A 194 4.98 -10.05 13.46
N LEU A 195 3.69 -10.01 13.17
CA LEU A 195 2.67 -9.38 13.99
C LEU A 195 1.70 -10.42 14.51
N ARG A 196 1.36 -10.36 15.79
CA ARG A 196 0.31 -11.16 16.41
C ARG A 196 -0.79 -10.25 16.93
N PHE A 197 -2.01 -10.59 16.60
CA PHE A 197 -3.21 -9.81 16.89
C PHE A 197 -4.10 -10.55 17.91
N GLU A 198 -4.64 -9.79 18.86
CA GLU A 198 -5.72 -10.20 19.75
C GLU A 198 -6.75 -9.06 19.78
N ASP A 199 -8.01 -9.38 19.46
CA ASP A 199 -9.11 -8.42 19.41
C ASP A 199 -8.75 -7.13 18.67
N GLY A 200 -8.13 -7.31 17.50
CA GLY A 200 -7.71 -6.24 16.59
C GLY A 200 -6.43 -5.48 17.00
N VAL A 201 -5.88 -5.75 18.16
CA VAL A 201 -4.66 -5.06 18.63
C VAL A 201 -3.43 -5.92 18.37
N ILE A 202 -2.37 -5.32 17.85
CA ILE A 202 -1.05 -5.95 17.75
C ILE A 202 -0.46 -6.06 19.18
N VAL A 203 -0.51 -7.26 19.73
CA VAL A 203 0.01 -7.58 21.07
C VAL A 203 1.48 -8.00 21.05
N GLN A 204 1.98 -8.42 19.89
CA GLN A 204 3.39 -8.75 19.69
C GLN A 204 3.81 -8.31 18.28
N ALA A 205 4.96 -7.62 18.20
CA ALA A 205 5.61 -7.23 16.96
C ALA A 205 7.09 -7.53 17.07
N THR A 206 7.59 -8.43 16.23
CA THR A 206 9.00 -8.80 16.15
C THR A 206 9.50 -8.73 14.71
N ALA A 207 10.81 -8.62 14.52
CA ALA A 207 11.40 -8.63 13.19
C ALA A 207 12.80 -9.25 13.23
N GLN A 208 13.27 -9.73 12.08
CA GLN A 208 14.66 -10.19 11.93
C GLN A 208 15.62 -9.00 11.89
N GLU A 209 15.20 -7.91 11.24
CA GLU A 209 15.92 -6.65 11.17
C GLU A 209 14.94 -5.48 11.36
N GLY A 210 15.36 -4.44 12.08
CA GLY A 210 14.56 -3.22 12.24
C GLY A 210 13.44 -3.32 13.30
N GLU A 211 13.48 -4.28 14.26
CA GLU A 211 12.43 -4.48 15.26
C GLU A 211 12.17 -3.23 16.12
N ALA A 212 13.23 -2.52 16.54
CA ALA A 212 13.08 -1.29 17.30
C ALA A 212 12.35 -0.21 16.50
N PHE A 213 12.66 -0.09 15.20
CA PHE A 213 11.98 0.82 14.28
C PHE A 213 10.50 0.41 14.07
N LEU A 214 10.23 -0.87 13.86
CA LEU A 214 8.86 -1.41 13.75
C LEU A 214 8.02 -0.98 14.96
N ASN A 215 8.51 -1.24 16.17
CA ASN A 215 7.79 -0.91 17.39
C ASN A 215 7.63 0.61 17.58
N ALA A 216 8.64 1.41 17.25
CA ALA A 216 8.54 2.87 17.31
C ALA A 216 7.45 3.43 16.37
N VAL A 217 7.30 2.87 15.18
CA VAL A 217 6.22 3.25 14.24
C VAL A 217 4.86 2.82 14.78
N LEU A 218 4.75 1.59 15.30
CA LEU A 218 3.51 1.07 15.90
C LEU A 218 3.09 1.80 17.17
N ASP A 219 3.98 2.53 17.82
CA ASP A 219 3.72 3.34 19.02
C ASP A 219 3.40 4.81 18.69
N THR A 220 3.24 5.17 17.42
CA THR A 220 2.96 6.56 16.99
C THR A 220 1.66 7.10 17.59
N ASP A 221 0.60 6.30 17.64
CA ASP A 221 -0.69 6.62 18.24
C ASP A 221 -1.50 5.36 18.55
N SER A 222 -2.68 5.51 19.15
CA SER A 222 -3.53 4.39 19.57
C SER A 222 -4.12 3.57 18.41
N GLY A 223 -4.16 4.11 17.20
CA GLY A 223 -4.64 3.43 16.00
C GLY A 223 -3.53 2.67 15.26
N ALA A 224 -2.26 3.01 15.51
CA ALA A 224 -1.11 2.44 14.79
C ALA A 224 -0.96 0.92 14.99
N ARG A 225 -1.37 0.39 16.14
CA ARG A 225 -1.35 -1.05 16.46
C ARG A 225 -2.62 -1.80 16.01
N ARG A 226 -3.31 -1.32 14.98
CA ARG A 226 -4.48 -1.98 14.39
C ARG A 226 -4.33 -2.01 12.86
N LEU A 227 -4.97 -2.98 12.21
CA LEU A 227 -5.06 -2.98 10.76
C LEU A 227 -6.03 -1.90 10.29
N GLY A 228 -5.61 -1.17 9.27
CA GLY A 228 -6.44 -0.23 8.49
C GLY A 228 -6.82 -0.79 7.13
N GLU A 229 -6.07 -1.80 6.64
CA GLU A 229 -6.29 -2.38 5.33
C GLU A 229 -5.95 -3.86 5.30
N PHE A 230 -6.72 -4.59 4.47
CA PHE A 230 -6.40 -5.92 3.95
C PHE A 230 -6.65 -5.92 2.45
N ALA A 231 -5.68 -6.35 1.67
CA ALA A 231 -5.75 -6.34 0.21
C ALA A 231 -5.18 -7.60 -0.41
N ILE A 232 -5.59 -7.85 -1.67
CA ILE A 232 -5.11 -8.97 -2.48
C ILE A 232 -4.58 -8.42 -3.80
N GLY A 233 -3.29 -8.63 -4.08
CA GLY A 233 -2.65 -8.25 -5.34
C GLY A 233 -3.13 -9.11 -6.51
N THR A 234 -3.45 -8.47 -7.62
CA THR A 234 -4.05 -9.10 -8.80
C THR A 234 -3.29 -8.83 -10.11
N ASN A 235 -2.29 -7.93 -10.10
CA ASN A 235 -1.57 -7.55 -11.32
C ASN A 235 -0.54 -8.60 -11.72
N ARG A 236 -0.84 -9.38 -12.75
CA ARG A 236 0.05 -10.43 -13.28
C ARG A 236 1.27 -9.87 -14.01
N GLY A 237 1.29 -8.60 -14.37
CA GLY A 237 2.46 -7.91 -14.94
C GLY A 237 3.52 -7.60 -13.89
N ILE A 238 3.16 -7.65 -12.60
CA ILE A 238 4.07 -7.44 -11.47
C ILE A 238 4.45 -8.81 -10.89
N ASP A 239 5.57 -9.36 -11.35
CA ASP A 239 6.02 -10.71 -11.06
C ASP A 239 7.08 -10.81 -9.94
N ARG A 240 7.57 -9.66 -9.46
CA ARG A 240 8.66 -9.58 -8.48
C ARG A 240 8.58 -8.34 -7.61
N PHE A 241 9.27 -8.41 -6.48
CA PHE A 241 9.44 -7.30 -5.55
C PHE A 241 10.49 -6.31 -6.08
N THR A 242 10.20 -5.03 -6.00
CA THR A 242 11.04 -3.93 -6.54
C THR A 242 11.58 -2.99 -5.47
N GLY A 243 11.04 -3.00 -4.27
CA GLY A 243 11.30 -2.03 -3.22
C GLY A 243 10.48 -0.74 -3.37
N HIS A 244 9.58 -0.68 -4.34
CA HIS A 244 8.70 0.48 -4.55
C HIS A 244 7.24 0.07 -4.36
N ILE A 245 6.58 0.66 -3.36
CA ILE A 245 5.25 0.25 -2.91
C ILE A 245 4.20 0.31 -4.03
N LEU A 246 4.29 1.27 -4.96
CA LEU A 246 3.38 1.40 -6.10
C LEU A 246 3.22 0.09 -6.89
N PHE A 247 4.28 -0.73 -6.95
CA PHE A 247 4.26 -2.05 -7.61
C PHE A 247 4.05 -3.17 -6.59
N ASP A 248 4.78 -3.11 -5.48
CA ASP A 248 4.98 -4.28 -4.63
C ASP A 248 3.70 -4.74 -3.93
N GLU A 249 2.80 -3.83 -3.58
CA GLU A 249 1.50 -4.14 -2.98
C GLU A 249 0.52 -4.80 -3.96
N LYS A 250 0.79 -4.70 -5.26
CA LYS A 250 -0.09 -5.21 -6.33
C LYS A 250 0.40 -6.51 -6.97
N ILE A 251 1.49 -7.09 -6.45
CA ILE A 251 2.04 -8.37 -6.95
C ILE A 251 0.95 -9.43 -6.93
N HIS A 252 0.70 -10.03 -8.11
CA HIS A 252 -0.26 -11.14 -8.20
C HIS A 252 0.18 -12.30 -7.31
N GLY A 253 -0.77 -12.83 -6.55
CA GLY A 253 -0.51 -13.97 -5.67
C GLY A 253 0.00 -13.58 -4.28
N THR A 254 -0.06 -12.31 -3.90
CA THR A 254 0.25 -11.84 -2.55
C THR A 254 -0.98 -11.24 -1.88
N VAL A 255 -0.91 -11.13 -0.57
CA VAL A 255 -1.78 -10.23 0.21
C VAL A 255 -0.90 -9.18 0.86
N HIS A 256 -1.45 -7.98 1.04
CA HIS A 256 -0.81 -6.99 1.89
C HIS A 256 -1.77 -6.47 2.95
N MET A 257 -1.22 -5.90 3.96
CA MET A 257 -1.96 -5.32 5.07
C MET A 257 -1.30 -4.03 5.48
N ALA A 258 -2.11 -2.96 5.60
CA ALA A 258 -1.63 -1.74 6.20
C ALA A 258 -1.95 -1.71 7.70
N VAL A 259 -0.95 -1.42 8.52
CA VAL A 259 -1.17 -1.02 9.90
C VAL A 259 -1.50 0.47 9.96
N GLY A 260 -2.44 0.84 10.85
CA GLY A 260 -2.81 2.22 11.07
C GLY A 260 -4.08 2.66 10.33
N ARG A 261 -4.01 3.78 9.61
CA ARG A 261 -5.15 4.47 9.00
C ARG A 261 -5.92 3.58 8.02
N ALA A 262 -7.24 3.59 8.11
CA ALA A 262 -8.12 2.97 7.14
C ALA A 262 -8.63 3.99 6.11
N TYR A 263 -8.94 3.52 4.91
CA TYR A 263 -9.64 4.30 3.91
C TYR A 263 -11.14 4.39 4.24
N PRO A 264 -11.72 5.59 4.44
CA PRO A 264 -13.14 5.73 4.80
C PRO A 264 -14.11 5.11 3.79
N GLN A 265 -13.72 5.03 2.51
CA GLN A 265 -14.52 4.43 1.44
C GLN A 265 -14.80 2.94 1.69
N THR A 266 -13.92 2.23 2.38
CA THR A 266 -14.11 0.82 2.78
C THR A 266 -15.08 0.67 3.96
N GLY A 267 -15.42 1.76 4.64
CA GLY A 267 -16.15 1.75 5.91
C GLY A 267 -15.23 1.62 7.14
N GLY A 268 -13.92 1.66 6.96
CA GLY A 268 -12.93 1.68 8.04
C GLY A 268 -12.97 3.02 8.80
N VAL A 269 -12.73 2.97 10.11
CA VAL A 269 -12.81 4.15 11.00
C VAL A 269 -11.49 4.47 11.71
N ASN A 270 -10.44 3.68 11.49
CA ASN A 270 -9.13 3.96 12.06
C ASN A 270 -8.51 5.23 11.47
N GLN A 271 -8.22 6.22 12.31
CA GLN A 271 -7.70 7.54 11.93
C GLN A 271 -6.24 7.74 12.37
N SER A 272 -5.49 6.67 12.48
CA SER A 272 -4.05 6.75 12.79
C SER A 272 -3.31 7.71 11.84
N ARG A 273 -2.19 8.24 12.31
CA ARG A 273 -1.29 9.08 11.50
C ARG A 273 -0.38 8.28 10.59
N ILE A 274 -0.33 6.96 10.77
CA ILE A 274 0.44 6.06 9.91
C ILE A 274 -0.51 5.28 9.00
N HIS A 275 -0.01 4.91 7.84
CA HIS A 275 -0.54 3.89 6.94
C HIS A 275 0.71 3.21 6.37
N TRP A 276 0.94 1.95 6.76
CA TRP A 276 2.17 1.26 6.41
C TRP A 276 1.86 -0.14 5.92
N ASP A 277 2.03 -0.34 4.61
CA ASP A 277 1.79 -1.60 3.92
C ASP A 277 2.94 -2.57 4.11
N MET A 278 2.57 -3.82 4.38
CA MET A 278 3.48 -4.96 4.48
C MET A 278 2.90 -6.14 3.71
N ILE A 279 3.76 -6.89 3.02
CA ILE A 279 3.37 -7.86 1.99
C ILE A 279 3.70 -9.28 2.43
N CYS A 280 2.73 -10.20 2.24
CA CYS A 280 2.87 -11.62 2.50
C CYS A 280 2.61 -12.42 1.20
N ASP A 281 3.57 -13.24 0.80
CA ASP A 281 3.46 -14.14 -0.36
C ASP A 281 2.51 -15.30 -0.05
N MET A 282 1.53 -15.49 -0.91
CA MET A 282 0.50 -16.53 -0.80
C MET A 282 0.61 -17.60 -1.90
N ARG A 283 1.62 -17.52 -2.76
CA ARG A 283 1.77 -18.41 -3.93
C ARG A 283 2.12 -19.84 -3.56
N SER A 284 2.60 -20.08 -2.34
CA SER A 284 2.90 -21.43 -1.84
C SER A 284 2.11 -21.73 -0.57
N GLY A 285 1.13 -22.62 -0.65
CA GLY A 285 0.32 -23.06 0.49
C GLY A 285 -0.69 -22.04 1.02
N GLY A 286 -0.77 -20.84 0.41
CA GLY A 286 -1.70 -19.80 0.82
C GLY A 286 -3.15 -20.14 0.48
N GLN A 287 -4.07 -19.85 1.39
CA GLN A 287 -5.51 -20.06 1.24
C GLN A 287 -6.28 -18.89 1.85
N ILE A 288 -7.35 -18.46 1.20
CA ILE A 288 -8.28 -17.49 1.77
C ILE A 288 -9.71 -18.03 1.71
N PHE A 289 -10.37 -18.00 2.85
CA PHE A 289 -11.78 -18.40 3.01
C PHE A 289 -12.62 -17.15 3.30
N ALA A 290 -13.76 -17.04 2.63
CA ALA A 290 -14.80 -16.07 2.92
C ALA A 290 -16.06 -16.79 3.39
N ASP A 291 -16.51 -16.58 4.64
CA ASP A 291 -17.59 -17.34 5.29
C ASP A 291 -17.43 -18.86 5.11
N ASP A 292 -16.23 -19.38 5.35
CA ASP A 292 -15.83 -20.79 5.21
C ASP A 292 -15.78 -21.32 3.76
N VAL A 293 -16.02 -20.49 2.74
CA VAL A 293 -15.85 -20.86 1.34
C VAL A 293 -14.43 -20.54 0.90
N LEU A 294 -13.66 -21.54 0.50
CA LEU A 294 -12.34 -21.38 -0.08
C LEU A 294 -12.49 -20.72 -1.46
N PHE A 295 -11.99 -19.51 -1.64
CA PHE A 295 -12.07 -18.78 -2.91
C PHE A 295 -10.71 -18.42 -3.52
N TYR A 296 -9.63 -18.60 -2.74
CA TYR A 296 -8.28 -18.30 -3.19
C TYR A 296 -7.32 -19.37 -2.65
N GLN A 297 -6.44 -19.89 -3.51
CA GLN A 297 -5.44 -20.89 -3.14
C GLN A 297 -4.17 -20.76 -3.99
N ASN A 298 -3.01 -20.79 -3.33
CA ASN A 298 -1.69 -20.77 -3.98
C ASN A 298 -1.49 -19.61 -4.96
N GLY A 299 -1.96 -18.44 -4.60
CA GLY A 299 -1.85 -17.25 -5.45
C GLY A 299 -2.95 -17.07 -6.48
N GLU A 300 -3.91 -18.02 -6.59
CA GLU A 300 -4.94 -18.02 -7.62
C GLU A 300 -6.36 -18.01 -7.05
N PHE A 301 -7.27 -17.30 -7.73
CA PHE A 301 -8.68 -17.31 -7.41
C PHE A 301 -9.38 -18.55 -7.97
N LEU A 302 -10.33 -19.09 -7.22
CA LEU A 302 -11.07 -20.32 -7.55
C LEU A 302 -12.49 -20.04 -8.05
N ILE A 303 -12.85 -18.78 -8.26
CA ILE A 303 -14.20 -18.31 -8.61
C ILE A 303 -14.19 -17.51 -9.89
#